data_448830308d0b99bc59cd68796012052c
#
_entry.id   448830308d0b99bc59cd68796012052c
#
_cell.length_a   1.000
_cell.length_b   1.000
_cell.length_c   1.000
_cell.angle_alpha   90.00
_cell.angle_beta   90.00
_cell.angle_gamma   90.00
#
_symmetry.space_group_name_H-M   'P 1'
#
loop_
_entity.id
_entity.type
_entity.pdbx_description
1 polymer ?
#
loop_
_entity_poly.entity_id
_entity_poly.type
_entity_poly.pdbx_seq_one_letter_code
_entity_poly.pdbx_strand_id
1 'polypeptide(L)'
;MPETSVVEFLFFLEEIDADWKAFDAALRKAGFRTRRSADGETMIAAYGPMPVTPDAIWAKERLSTEIALAHDFYPDGWELAG
;
A
#
# COMPACT_ATOMS: atom_id res chain seq x y z
N MET A 1 -0.55 3.74 22.38
CA MET A 1 -0.23 3.57 20.95
C MET A 1 1.26 3.83 20.72
N PRO A 2 1.92 3.08 19.88
CA PRO A 2 3.31 3.38 19.54
C PRO A 2 3.40 4.73 18.80
N GLU A 3 4.48 5.45 19.01
CA GLU A 3 4.73 6.70 18.28
C GLU A 3 5.04 6.43 16.81
N THR A 4 5.66 5.30 16.53
CA THR A 4 5.95 4.85 15.17
C THR A 4 5.50 3.41 14.98
N SER A 5 5.12 3.08 13.77
CA SER A 5 4.76 1.72 13.40
C SER A 5 4.87 1.54 11.90
N VAL A 6 4.93 0.30 11.48
CA VAL A 6 4.78 -0.02 10.06
C VAL A 6 3.29 0.07 9.72
N VAL A 7 2.96 0.84 8.70
CA VAL A 7 1.56 1.00 8.23
C VAL A 7 1.41 0.21 6.94
N GLU A 8 0.37 -0.61 6.88
CA GLU A 8 0.08 -1.40 5.69
C GLU A 8 -1.11 -0.79 4.96
N PHE A 9 -0.90 -0.43 3.70
CA PHE A 9 -1.94 0.10 2.82
C PHE A 9 -2.42 -1.03 1.93
N LEU A 10 -3.74 -1.19 1.84
CA LEU A 10 -4.36 -2.32 1.17
C LEU A 10 -4.96 -1.88 -0.16
N PHE A 11 -4.71 -2.66 -1.21
CA PHE A 11 -5.20 -2.37 -2.56
C PHE A 11 -5.78 -3.63 -3.17
N PHE A 12 -6.92 -3.50 -3.80
CA PHE A 12 -7.53 -4.63 -4.48
C PHE A 12 -7.48 -4.46 -5.99
N LEU A 13 -7.56 -5.59 -6.67
CA LEU A 13 -7.53 -5.67 -8.11
C LEU A 13 -8.89 -5.32 -8.71
N GLU A 14 -8.94 -4.35 -9.60
CA GLU A 14 -10.16 -4.02 -10.34
C GLU A 14 -10.29 -4.85 -11.61
N GLU A 15 -9.19 -5.01 -12.34
CA GLU A 15 -9.17 -5.76 -13.59
C GLU A 15 -8.37 -7.04 -13.43
N ILE A 16 -8.88 -8.14 -14.01
CA ILE A 16 -8.26 -9.47 -13.91
C ILE A 16 -6.82 -9.45 -14.44
N ASP A 17 -6.57 -8.68 -15.48
CA ASP A 17 -5.27 -8.60 -16.14
C ASP A 17 -4.42 -7.40 -15.71
N ALA A 18 -4.75 -6.77 -14.59
CA ALA A 18 -3.93 -5.69 -14.06
C ALA A 18 -2.51 -6.21 -13.78
N ASP A 19 -1.53 -5.36 -14.04
CA ASP A 19 -0.12 -5.74 -13.97
C ASP A 19 0.41 -5.63 -12.53
N TRP A 20 0.32 -6.73 -11.79
CA TRP A 20 0.83 -6.83 -10.43
C TRP A 20 2.31 -6.49 -10.35
N LYS A 21 3.08 -6.94 -11.32
CA LYS A 21 4.53 -6.75 -11.32
C LYS A 21 4.90 -5.29 -11.48
N ALA A 22 4.22 -4.59 -12.37
CA ALA A 22 4.45 -3.16 -12.58
C ALA A 22 4.06 -2.35 -11.34
N PHE A 23 2.93 -2.69 -10.71
CA PHE A 23 2.48 -2.04 -9.49
C PHE A 23 3.46 -2.30 -8.34
N ASP A 24 3.89 -3.55 -8.16
CA ASP A 24 4.88 -3.94 -7.16
C ASP A 24 6.18 -3.13 -7.34
N ALA A 25 6.70 -3.07 -8.56
CA ALA A 25 7.92 -2.33 -8.86
C ALA A 25 7.77 -0.83 -8.56
N ALA A 26 6.64 -0.24 -8.91
CA ALA A 26 6.37 1.17 -8.65
C ALA A 26 6.30 1.47 -7.16
N LEU A 27 5.66 0.61 -6.38
CA LEU A 27 5.59 0.75 -4.93
C LEU A 27 6.96 0.62 -4.28
N ARG A 28 7.76 -0.35 -4.70
CA ARG A 28 9.12 -0.54 -4.17
C ARG A 28 10.01 0.66 -4.49
N LYS A 29 9.88 1.22 -5.67
CA LYS A 29 10.61 2.42 -6.07
C LYS A 29 10.26 3.62 -5.20
N ALA A 30 9.01 3.67 -4.72
CA ALA A 30 8.55 4.74 -3.83
C ALA A 30 8.89 4.47 -2.35
N GLY A 31 9.54 3.34 -2.05
CA GLY A 31 9.99 3.01 -0.69
C GLY A 31 9.06 2.08 0.08
N PHE A 32 8.04 1.53 -0.53
CA PHE A 32 7.14 0.56 0.11
C PHE A 32 7.70 -0.85 0.00
N ARG A 33 7.38 -1.68 0.98
CA ARG A 33 7.57 -3.12 0.92
C ARG A 33 6.24 -3.73 0.53
N THR A 34 6.26 -4.70 -0.35
CA THR A 34 5.05 -5.24 -0.94
C THR A 34 4.89 -6.73 -0.69
N ARG A 35 3.66 -7.18 -0.55
CA ARG A 35 3.31 -8.60 -0.52
C ARG A 35 1.86 -8.75 -0.99
N ARG A 36 1.51 -9.95 -1.42
CA ARG A 36 0.11 -10.28 -1.71
C ARG A 36 -0.53 -10.89 -0.47
N SER A 37 -1.83 -10.68 -0.32
CA SER A 37 -2.61 -11.36 0.70
C SER A 37 -2.65 -12.87 0.44
N ALA A 38 -3.09 -13.64 1.45
CA ALA A 38 -3.16 -15.10 1.33
C ALA A 38 -4.08 -15.56 0.20
N ASP A 39 -5.13 -14.80 -0.11
CA ASP A 39 -6.06 -15.11 -1.21
C ASP A 39 -5.53 -14.65 -2.57
N GLY A 40 -4.43 -13.90 -2.60
CA GLY A 40 -3.84 -13.39 -3.83
C GLY A 40 -4.59 -12.25 -4.49
N GLU A 41 -5.63 -11.72 -3.88
CA GLU A 41 -6.49 -10.70 -4.46
C GLU A 41 -6.13 -9.29 -4.01
N THR A 42 -5.39 -9.15 -2.93
CA THR A 42 -5.04 -7.85 -2.34
C THR A 42 -3.53 -7.64 -2.37
N MET A 43 -3.10 -6.48 -2.81
CA MET A 43 -1.72 -6.05 -2.67
C MET A 43 -1.59 -5.27 -1.37
N ILE A 44 -0.60 -5.62 -0.57
CA ILE A 44 -0.30 -4.96 0.69
C ILE A 44 1.00 -4.19 0.54
N ALA A 45 0.93 -2.87 0.70
CA ALA A 45 2.10 -1.99 0.61
C ALA A 45 2.42 -1.49 2.01
N ALA A 46 3.52 -1.97 2.58
CA ALA A 46 3.96 -1.62 3.92
C ALA A 46 4.99 -0.50 3.88
N TYR A 47 4.83 0.49 4.75
CA TYR A 47 5.78 1.59 4.86
C TYR A 47 6.13 1.84 6.32
N GLY A 48 7.39 2.03 6.60
CA GLY A 48 7.81 2.39 7.94
C GLY A 48 9.02 1.63 8.45
N PRO A 49 9.32 1.74 9.75
CA PRO A 49 8.46 2.46 10.74
C PRO A 49 8.29 3.93 10.41
N MET A 50 7.09 4.44 10.62
CA MET A 50 6.77 5.84 10.36
C MET A 50 5.94 6.41 11.51
N PRO A 51 5.89 7.74 11.68
CA PRO A 51 5.05 8.33 12.71
C PRO A 51 3.58 7.96 12.51
N VAL A 52 2.90 7.59 13.59
CA VAL A 52 1.48 7.25 13.56
C VAL A 52 0.69 8.52 13.82
N THR A 53 0.64 9.39 12.83
CA THR A 53 -0.13 10.64 12.86
C THR A 53 -1.03 10.71 11.63
N PRO A 54 -2.18 11.38 11.72
CA PRO A 54 -3.07 11.50 10.56
C PRO A 54 -2.38 12.07 9.33
N ASP A 55 -1.56 13.11 9.51
CA ASP A 55 -0.88 13.76 8.39
C ASP A 55 0.15 12.84 7.72
N ALA A 56 0.94 12.12 8.52
CA ALA A 56 1.95 11.23 7.99
C ALA A 56 1.31 10.05 7.26
N ILE A 57 0.28 9.45 7.83
CA ILE A 57 -0.44 8.34 7.22
C ILE A 57 -1.13 8.79 5.94
N TRP A 58 -1.79 9.95 5.98
CA TRP A 58 -2.50 10.50 4.82
C TRP A 58 -1.55 10.77 3.64
N ALA A 59 -0.36 11.31 3.92
CA ALA A 59 0.63 11.57 2.88
C ALA A 59 1.03 10.29 2.15
N LYS A 60 1.25 9.19 2.89
CA LYS A 60 1.61 7.90 2.30
C LYS A 60 0.42 7.21 1.64
N GLU A 61 -0.76 7.34 2.21
CA GLU A 61 -1.98 6.84 1.60
C GLU A 61 -2.20 7.49 0.24
N ARG A 62 -2.07 8.81 0.17
CA ARG A 62 -2.21 9.54 -1.09
C ARG A 62 -1.18 9.08 -2.13
N LEU A 63 0.08 8.98 -1.74
CA LEU A 63 1.14 8.55 -2.65
C LEU A 63 0.88 7.13 -3.18
N SER A 64 0.58 6.20 -2.30
CA SER A 64 0.31 4.82 -2.69
C SER A 64 -0.95 4.70 -3.54
N THR A 65 -1.98 5.48 -3.23
CA THR A 65 -3.22 5.50 -4.00
C THR A 65 -3.00 6.02 -5.42
N GLU A 66 -2.20 7.07 -5.58
CA GLU A 66 -1.87 7.59 -6.91
C GLU A 66 -1.16 6.54 -7.76
N ILE A 67 -0.23 5.80 -7.15
CA ILE A 67 0.46 4.70 -7.82
C ILE A 67 -0.53 3.58 -8.17
N ALA A 68 -1.40 3.23 -7.23
CA ALA A 68 -2.38 2.16 -7.43
C ALA A 68 -3.33 2.47 -8.59
N LEU A 69 -3.89 3.67 -8.62
CA LEU A 69 -4.82 4.06 -9.68
C LEU A 69 -4.16 4.06 -11.05
N ALA A 70 -2.86 4.39 -11.13
CA ALA A 70 -2.12 4.34 -12.38
C ALA A 70 -1.93 2.90 -12.89
N HIS A 71 -2.14 1.90 -12.04
CA HIS A 71 -1.95 0.48 -12.38
C HIS A 71 -3.24 -0.34 -12.25
N ASP A 72 -4.40 0.33 -12.25
CA ASP A 72 -5.72 -0.31 -12.16
C ASP A 72 -5.97 -1.06 -10.85
N PHE A 73 -5.39 -0.56 -9.76
CA PHE A 73 -5.66 -1.02 -8.40
C PHE A 73 -6.38 0.07 -7.63
N TYR A 74 -7.21 -0.32 -6.67
CA TYR A 74 -8.02 0.59 -5.87
C TYR A 74 -7.71 0.45 -4.39
N PRO A 75 -7.68 1.58 -3.65
CA PRO A 75 -7.41 1.52 -2.21
C PRO A 75 -8.56 0.87 -1.46
N ASP A 76 -8.22 0.04 -0.47
CA ASP A 76 -9.18 -0.66 0.40
C ASP A 76 -8.92 -0.35 1.87
N GLY A 77 -8.22 0.74 2.16
CA GLY A 77 -7.92 1.14 3.52
C GLY A 77 -6.48 0.88 3.93
N TRP A 78 -6.25 1.01 5.23
CA TRP A 78 -4.92 0.76 5.80
C TRP A 78 -5.07 0.22 7.21
N GLU A 79 -4.00 -0.40 7.72
CA GLU A 79 -3.97 -0.89 9.10
C GLU A 79 -2.54 -0.83 9.64
N LEU A 80 -2.41 -0.87 10.95
CA LEU A 80 -1.10 -0.92 11.58
C LEU A 80 -0.63 -2.38 11.64
N ALA A 81 0.62 -2.61 11.21
CA ALA A 81 1.25 -3.91 11.29
C ALA A 81 1.83 -4.10 12.70
N GLY A 82 1.48 -5.16 13.30
CA GLY A 82 1.95 -5.52 14.63
C GLY A 82 1.02 -5.23 15.74
#